data_2f29e5e808f46275099047a6956abcc7
#
_entry.id   2f29e5e808f46275099047a6956abcc7
#
_cell.length_a   1.000
_cell.length_b   1.000
_cell.length_c   1.000
_cell.angle_alpha   90.00
_cell.angle_beta   90.00
_cell.angle_gamma   90.00
#
_symmetry.space_group_name_H-M   'P 1'
#
loop_
_entity.id
_entity.type
_entity.pdbx_description
1 polymer ?
#
loop_
_entity_poly.entity_id
_entity_poly.type
_entity_poly.pdbx_seq_one_letter_code
_entity_poly.pdbx_strand_id
1 'polypeptide(L)'
;MTIFKNRFFKKYIIFFFLIIFLNFFLNKEIVAHELWLEKNSNLKDKTSIDIMIGQNFKGTPYGFSNDEKEKLFLDNNNIVKDIKQRDGNFPAIQIELNDNYFNIINYESKYSFLEYDNIKTFEDFVKEQNFLDILSIYNSNKLPTENYKRFSKILISNSKDFFQQTSKLDFELIALNSPFDKSNVFFKFKLMEEGKPLGNFQVTIFSKTKENFAQETIKTKPNGEGKIRVFDDRVYLLSAVKIFKPNFIQNLELKSDWVSHWASLTFFPSYN
;
A
#
# COMPACT_ATOMS: atom_id res chain seq x y z
N MET A 1 -55.96 -6.31 29.75
CA MET A 1 -55.76 -6.08 28.30
C MET A 1 -54.55 -5.18 27.98
N THR A 2 -53.61 -4.98 28.91
CA THR A 2 -52.47 -4.01 28.76
C THR A 2 -51.10 -4.65 28.58
N ILE A 3 -50.94 -5.95 28.76
CA ILE A 3 -49.64 -6.65 28.73
C ILE A 3 -49.22 -7.05 27.29
N PHE A 4 -50.20 -7.22 26.38
CA PHE A 4 -49.93 -7.64 25.01
C PHE A 4 -49.37 -6.52 24.11
N LYS A 5 -49.70 -5.23 24.36
CA LYS A 5 -49.20 -4.08 23.58
C LYS A 5 -47.70 -3.81 23.75
N ASN A 6 -47.14 -4.09 24.93
CA ASN A 6 -45.71 -3.81 25.20
C ASN A 6 -44.74 -4.80 24.56
N ARG A 7 -45.17 -6.02 24.24
CA ARG A 7 -44.32 -7.04 23.60
C ARG A 7 -44.16 -6.79 22.09
N PHE A 8 -45.19 -6.29 21.43
CA PHE A 8 -45.13 -5.93 20.01
C PHE A 8 -44.26 -4.69 19.81
N PHE A 9 -44.41 -3.66 20.63
CA PHE A 9 -43.63 -2.43 20.53
C PHE A 9 -42.13 -2.66 20.74
N LYS A 10 -41.73 -3.52 21.69
CA LYS A 10 -40.32 -3.90 21.87
C LYS A 10 -39.73 -4.65 20.67
N LYS A 11 -40.51 -5.52 20.01
CA LYS A 11 -40.04 -6.23 18.80
C LYS A 11 -39.80 -5.28 17.64
N TYR A 12 -40.65 -4.28 17.44
CA TYR A 12 -40.44 -3.27 16.37
C TYR A 12 -39.25 -2.35 16.64
N ILE A 13 -39.00 -1.97 17.89
CA ILE A 13 -37.86 -1.19 18.31
C ILE A 13 -36.55 -1.98 18.07
N ILE A 14 -36.50 -3.25 18.46
CA ILE A 14 -35.34 -4.11 18.24
C ILE A 14 -35.08 -4.31 16.73
N PHE A 15 -36.15 -4.54 15.95
CA PHE A 15 -36.04 -4.70 14.49
C PHE A 15 -35.61 -3.40 13.80
N PHE A 16 -36.07 -2.24 14.26
CA PHE A 16 -35.68 -0.92 13.77
C PHE A 16 -34.20 -0.61 14.09
N PHE A 17 -33.75 -0.95 15.31
CA PHE A 17 -32.33 -0.83 15.68
C PHE A 17 -31.47 -1.82 14.90
N LEU A 18 -31.95 -3.02 14.59
CA LEU A 18 -31.23 -4.00 13.78
C LEU A 18 -31.07 -3.52 12.34
N ILE A 19 -32.09 -2.87 11.76
CA ILE A 19 -32.03 -2.28 10.41
C ILE A 19 -31.07 -1.08 10.38
N ILE A 20 -31.05 -0.22 11.40
CA ILE A 20 -30.11 0.90 11.51
C ILE A 20 -28.69 0.37 11.67
N PHE A 21 -28.49 -0.66 12.49
CA PHE A 21 -27.20 -1.29 12.70
C PHE A 21 -26.67 -1.98 11.42
N LEU A 22 -27.56 -2.64 10.67
CA LEU A 22 -27.22 -3.25 9.38
C LEU A 22 -26.82 -2.20 8.33
N ASN A 23 -27.49 -1.04 8.28
CA ASN A 23 -27.13 0.05 7.37
C ASN A 23 -25.81 0.74 7.71
N PHE A 24 -25.37 0.67 8.99
CA PHE A 24 -24.06 1.22 9.38
C PHE A 24 -22.87 0.37 8.88
N PHE A 25 -23.11 -0.91 8.53
CA PHE A 25 -22.09 -1.80 7.97
C PHE A 25 -22.08 -1.86 6.44
N LEU A 26 -23.09 -1.26 5.75
CA LEU A 26 -23.23 -1.38 4.29
C LEU A 26 -22.58 -0.24 3.49
N ASN A 27 -22.11 0.80 4.13
CA ASN A 27 -21.42 1.90 3.44
C ASN A 27 -19.89 1.77 3.57
N LYS A 28 -19.31 0.64 3.14
CA LYS A 28 -17.90 0.63 2.79
C LYS A 28 -17.81 1.13 1.35
N GLU A 29 -17.39 2.36 1.17
CA GLU A 29 -16.97 2.85 -0.13
C GLU A 29 -15.93 1.88 -0.69
N ILE A 30 -16.21 1.30 -1.85
CA ILE A 30 -15.27 0.42 -2.53
C ILE A 30 -14.27 1.32 -3.23
N VAL A 31 -13.11 1.48 -2.61
CA VAL A 31 -11.96 2.22 -3.12
C VAL A 31 -10.78 1.27 -3.16
N ALA A 32 -9.92 1.40 -4.16
CA ALA A 32 -8.63 0.72 -4.12
C ALA A 32 -7.84 1.24 -2.92
N HIS A 33 -7.49 0.35 -2.00
CA HIS A 33 -6.75 0.68 -0.79
C HIS A 33 -5.25 0.47 -1.00
N GLU A 34 -4.45 1.25 -0.27
CA GLU A 34 -3.00 1.05 -0.18
C GLU A 34 -2.70 -0.36 0.33
N LEU A 35 -1.63 -0.96 -0.22
CA LEU A 35 -1.03 -2.17 0.33
C LEU A 35 0.40 -1.82 0.75
N TRP A 36 0.78 -2.23 1.96
CA TRP A 36 2.15 -2.12 2.41
C TRP A 36 2.58 -3.36 3.19
N LEU A 37 3.88 -3.55 3.29
CA LEU A 37 4.48 -4.55 4.14
C LEU A 37 4.84 -3.92 5.49
N GLU A 38 4.47 -4.53 6.59
CA GLU A 38 4.78 -4.04 7.93
C GLU A 38 5.42 -5.16 8.76
N LYS A 39 6.59 -4.89 9.36
CA LYS A 39 7.23 -5.85 10.26
C LYS A 39 6.36 -6.00 11.50
N ASN A 40 5.97 -7.24 11.78
CA ASN A 40 5.27 -7.62 13.00
C ASN A 40 6.32 -7.90 14.11
N SER A 41 6.10 -8.84 14.98
CA SER A 41 7.05 -9.30 15.97
C SER A 41 8.04 -10.32 15.38
N ASN A 42 9.19 -10.48 16.02
CA ASN A 42 10.07 -11.60 15.70
C ASN A 42 9.52 -12.89 16.33
N LEU A 43 9.25 -13.89 15.52
CA LEU A 43 8.99 -15.26 15.98
C LEU A 43 10.33 -15.98 16.15
N LYS A 44 10.81 -16.10 17.37
CA LYS A 44 12.10 -16.73 17.78
C LYS A 44 13.26 -16.56 16.76
N ASP A 45 13.23 -17.25 15.63
CA ASP A 45 14.31 -17.26 14.63
C ASP A 45 13.85 -16.72 13.26
N LYS A 46 12.64 -16.17 13.16
CA LYS A 46 12.08 -15.66 11.91
C LYS A 46 11.53 -14.24 12.04
N THR A 47 11.81 -13.44 11.03
CA THR A 47 11.14 -12.14 10.85
C THR A 47 9.75 -12.40 10.29
N SER A 48 8.75 -11.83 10.95
CA SER A 48 7.34 -11.89 10.54
C SER A 48 6.92 -10.57 9.94
N ILE A 49 6.28 -10.62 8.78
CA ILE A 49 5.84 -9.45 8.04
C ILE A 49 4.38 -9.64 7.66
N ASP A 50 3.58 -8.64 7.96
CA ASP A 50 2.19 -8.58 7.57
C ASP A 50 2.05 -7.90 6.20
N ILE A 51 1.15 -8.40 5.37
CA ILE A 51 0.61 -7.70 4.22
C ILE A 51 -0.57 -6.89 4.74
N MET A 52 -0.40 -5.58 4.79
CA MET A 52 -1.41 -4.65 5.29
C MET A 52 -2.20 -4.05 4.13
N ILE A 53 -3.51 -3.95 4.28
CA ILE A 53 -4.37 -3.23 3.32
C ILE A 53 -5.21 -2.23 4.10
N GLY A 54 -5.24 -0.99 3.63
CA GLY A 54 -5.98 0.07 4.30
C GLY A 54 -5.76 1.44 3.68
N GLN A 55 -6.05 2.48 4.43
CA GLN A 55 -5.92 3.87 4.01
C GLN A 55 -5.28 4.73 5.09
N ASN A 56 -4.49 5.73 4.68
CA ASN A 56 -3.82 6.65 5.60
C ASN A 56 -2.97 5.92 6.66
N PHE A 57 -2.25 4.88 6.24
CA PHE A 57 -1.39 4.05 7.10
C PHE A 57 -2.13 3.37 8.28
N LYS A 58 -3.45 3.22 8.13
CA LYS A 58 -4.32 2.43 9.02
C LYS A 58 -4.90 1.29 8.21
N GLY A 59 -4.66 0.06 8.60
CA GLY A 59 -5.09 -1.09 7.83
C GLY A 59 -5.27 -2.34 8.67
N THR A 60 -5.70 -3.39 7.98
CA THR A 60 -5.90 -4.73 8.52
C THR A 60 -4.85 -5.66 7.90
N PRO A 61 -4.23 -6.55 8.69
CA PRO A 61 -3.35 -7.56 8.15
C PRO A 61 -4.15 -8.64 7.40
N TYR A 62 -3.58 -9.11 6.29
CA TYR A 62 -4.13 -10.17 5.45
C TYR A 62 -3.23 -11.39 5.45
N GLY A 63 -3.83 -12.57 5.34
CA GLY A 63 -3.11 -13.81 5.11
C GLY A 63 -2.45 -13.84 3.72
N PHE A 64 -1.40 -14.63 3.59
CA PHE A 64 -0.74 -14.81 2.30
C PHE A 64 -1.64 -15.58 1.32
N SER A 65 -1.68 -15.12 0.07
CA SER A 65 -2.41 -15.77 -1.03
C SER A 65 -1.53 -15.89 -2.27
N ASN A 66 -1.35 -17.10 -2.78
CA ASN A 66 -0.68 -17.34 -4.06
C ASN A 66 -1.53 -16.89 -5.25
N ASP A 67 -2.85 -16.84 -5.08
CA ASP A 67 -3.75 -16.38 -6.15
C ASP A 67 -3.65 -14.88 -6.40
N GLU A 68 -3.35 -14.11 -5.35
CA GLU A 68 -3.20 -12.65 -5.43
C GLU A 68 -1.77 -12.20 -5.71
N LYS A 69 -0.78 -13.05 -5.41
CA LYS A 69 0.64 -12.72 -5.57
C LYS A 69 1.12 -12.98 -7.00
N GLU A 70 1.78 -11.99 -7.60
CA GLU A 70 2.60 -12.15 -8.80
C GLU A 70 4.04 -12.51 -8.42
N LYS A 71 4.71 -11.63 -7.63
CA LYS A 71 6.08 -11.84 -7.16
C LYS A 71 6.19 -11.64 -5.66
N LEU A 72 7.06 -12.42 -5.02
CA LEU A 72 7.50 -12.23 -3.65
C LEU A 72 8.96 -12.68 -3.53
N PHE A 73 9.87 -11.75 -3.25
CA PHE A 73 11.29 -12.08 -3.19
C PHE A 73 12.07 -11.18 -2.22
N LEU A 74 13.15 -11.72 -1.71
CA LEU A 74 14.19 -11.01 -0.97
C LEU A 74 15.23 -10.50 -1.96
N ASP A 75 15.58 -9.22 -1.87
CA ASP A 75 16.76 -8.63 -2.48
C ASP A 75 17.76 -8.28 -1.39
N ASN A 76 18.91 -8.90 -1.47
CA ASN A 76 20.03 -8.68 -0.56
C ASN A 76 21.28 -8.46 -1.40
N ASN A 77 21.78 -7.24 -1.41
CA ASN A 77 22.94 -6.81 -2.20
C ASN A 77 22.81 -7.19 -3.70
N ASN A 78 21.64 -6.92 -4.28
CA ASN A 78 21.24 -7.29 -5.65
C ASN A 78 21.22 -8.82 -5.94
N ILE A 79 21.34 -9.64 -4.91
CA ILE A 79 21.10 -11.09 -5.00
C ILE A 79 19.63 -11.33 -4.69
N VAL A 80 18.87 -11.76 -5.69
CA VAL A 80 17.44 -11.99 -5.60
C VAL A 80 17.17 -13.45 -5.24
N LYS A 81 16.32 -13.66 -4.23
CA LYS A 81 15.87 -14.99 -3.80
C LYS A 81 14.36 -15.02 -3.63
N ASP A 82 13.69 -15.89 -4.34
CA ASP A 82 12.25 -16.09 -4.18
C ASP A 82 11.89 -16.51 -2.76
N ILE A 83 10.82 -15.90 -2.24
CA ILE A 83 10.25 -16.26 -0.96
C ILE A 83 9.00 -17.11 -1.21
N LYS A 84 9.01 -18.33 -0.70
CA LYS A 84 7.86 -19.23 -0.78
C LYS A 84 7.09 -19.19 0.54
N GLN A 85 5.79 -18.99 0.45
CA GLN A 85 4.88 -19.02 1.59
C GLN A 85 3.70 -19.94 1.28
N ARG A 86 3.12 -20.52 2.33
CA ARG A 86 1.91 -21.34 2.21
C ARG A 86 0.69 -20.43 2.18
N ASP A 87 -0.32 -20.75 1.36
CA ASP A 87 -1.61 -20.08 1.38
C ASP A 87 -2.21 -20.05 2.79
N GLY A 88 -2.76 -18.93 3.14
CA GLY A 88 -3.35 -18.68 4.45
C GLY A 88 -2.35 -18.46 5.58
N ASN A 89 -1.03 -18.39 5.30
CA ASN A 89 -0.06 -18.01 6.34
C ASN A 89 -0.44 -16.67 6.97
N PHE A 90 -0.37 -16.65 8.31
CA PHE A 90 -0.63 -15.47 9.13
C PHE A 90 0.33 -15.49 10.34
N PRO A 91 1.24 -14.52 10.49
CA PRO A 91 1.59 -13.43 9.56
C PRO A 91 1.91 -13.89 8.15
N ALA A 92 1.63 -13.05 7.15
CA ALA A 92 1.65 -13.43 5.74
C ALA A 92 3.02 -13.95 5.27
N ILE A 93 4.10 -13.29 5.70
CA ILE A 93 5.46 -13.63 5.32
C ILE A 93 6.26 -13.96 6.58
N GLN A 94 6.89 -15.13 6.58
CA GLN A 94 7.79 -15.59 7.63
C GLN A 94 9.10 -16.01 6.99
N ILE A 95 10.19 -15.33 7.32
CA ILE A 95 11.48 -15.52 6.66
C ILE A 95 12.63 -15.38 7.67
N GLU A 96 13.66 -16.20 7.51
CA GLU A 96 14.94 -16.01 8.18
C GLU A 96 15.74 -14.95 7.43
N LEU A 97 16.09 -13.86 8.12
CA LEU A 97 16.91 -12.79 7.61
C LEU A 97 18.25 -12.77 8.33
N ASN A 98 19.29 -12.42 7.60
CA ASN A 98 20.55 -12.05 8.24
C ASN A 98 20.52 -10.55 8.52
N ASP A 99 20.33 -10.19 9.77
CA ASP A 99 20.17 -8.80 10.23
C ASP A 99 21.45 -7.97 10.06
N ASN A 100 22.60 -8.59 9.75
CA ASN A 100 23.82 -7.88 9.40
C ASN A 100 23.81 -7.33 7.98
N TYR A 101 22.81 -7.66 7.18
CA TYR A 101 22.65 -7.18 5.82
C TYR A 101 21.48 -6.22 5.69
N PHE A 102 21.55 -5.38 4.67
CA PHE A 102 20.43 -4.57 4.25
C PHE A 102 19.48 -5.43 3.42
N ASN A 103 18.35 -5.82 4.01
CA ASN A 103 17.37 -6.71 3.39
C ASN A 103 16.20 -5.90 2.83
N ILE A 104 15.77 -6.24 1.62
CA ILE A 104 14.60 -5.66 0.98
C ILE A 104 13.66 -6.78 0.59
N ILE A 105 12.46 -6.80 1.18
CA ILE A 105 11.42 -7.72 0.75
C ILE A 105 10.51 -6.99 -0.21
N ASN A 106 10.31 -7.60 -1.36
CA ASN A 106 9.54 -7.05 -2.47
C ASN A 106 8.32 -7.93 -2.70
N TYR A 107 7.16 -7.31 -2.82
CA TYR A 107 5.88 -7.92 -3.15
C TYR A 107 5.25 -7.22 -4.36
N GLU A 108 4.76 -8.01 -5.30
CA GLU A 108 3.98 -7.55 -6.45
C GLU A 108 2.69 -8.35 -6.49
N SER A 109 1.55 -7.65 -6.49
CA SER A 109 0.24 -8.30 -6.66
C SER A 109 -0.05 -8.61 -8.12
N LYS A 110 -0.96 -9.54 -8.39
CA LYS A 110 -1.66 -9.57 -9.68
C LYS A 110 -2.56 -8.35 -9.83
N TYR A 111 -3.10 -8.14 -11.03
CA TYR A 111 -4.15 -7.14 -11.22
C TYR A 111 -5.43 -7.56 -10.50
N SER A 112 -6.08 -6.60 -9.87
CA SER A 112 -7.40 -6.73 -9.27
C SER A 112 -8.35 -5.75 -9.92
N PHE A 113 -9.62 -6.14 -10.09
CA PHE A 113 -10.66 -5.32 -10.72
C PHE A 113 -11.50 -4.62 -9.66
N LEU A 114 -11.88 -3.39 -9.95
CA LEU A 114 -12.76 -2.56 -9.15
C LEU A 114 -13.76 -1.85 -10.06
N GLU A 115 -15.04 -1.87 -9.68
CA GLU A 115 -16.07 -0.98 -10.18
C GLU A 115 -16.46 -0.03 -9.06
N TYR A 116 -16.40 1.29 -9.33
CA TYR A 116 -16.72 2.30 -8.34
C TYR A 116 -18.22 2.35 -8.07
N ASP A 117 -18.62 2.42 -6.82
CA ASP A 117 -20.03 2.50 -6.43
C ASP A 117 -20.67 3.83 -6.83
N ASN A 118 -19.86 4.88 -6.94
CA ASN A 118 -20.29 6.20 -7.36
C ASN A 118 -19.14 6.99 -8.02
N ILE A 119 -19.51 7.95 -8.83
CA ILE A 119 -18.58 8.79 -9.60
C ILE A 119 -17.73 9.68 -8.67
N LYS A 120 -18.33 10.17 -7.59
CA LYS A 120 -17.64 11.06 -6.66
C LYS A 120 -16.43 10.40 -6.00
N THR A 121 -16.54 9.13 -5.64
CA THR A 121 -15.42 8.36 -5.04
C THR A 121 -14.24 8.29 -6.01
N PHE A 122 -14.50 8.03 -7.31
CA PHE A 122 -13.45 8.08 -8.33
C PHE A 122 -12.85 9.48 -8.50
N GLU A 123 -13.70 10.52 -8.56
CA GLU A 123 -13.21 11.89 -8.68
C GLU A 123 -12.35 12.33 -7.50
N ASP A 124 -12.76 11.99 -6.28
CA ASP A 124 -12.03 12.32 -5.07
C ASP A 124 -10.66 11.59 -5.05
N PHE A 125 -10.61 10.31 -5.44
CA PHE A 125 -9.38 9.56 -5.63
C PHE A 125 -8.44 10.21 -6.67
N VAL A 126 -8.96 10.56 -7.84
CA VAL A 126 -8.19 11.21 -8.91
C VAL A 126 -7.63 12.57 -8.45
N LYS A 127 -8.42 13.35 -7.69
CA LYS A 127 -8.00 14.64 -7.11
C LYS A 127 -6.91 14.44 -6.05
N GLU A 128 -7.08 13.48 -5.16
CA GLU A 128 -6.11 13.17 -4.10
C GLU A 128 -4.75 12.78 -4.69
N GLN A 129 -4.76 12.00 -5.76
CA GLN A 129 -3.54 11.57 -6.46
C GLN A 129 -3.00 12.60 -7.46
N ASN A 130 -3.65 13.80 -7.58
CA ASN A 130 -3.24 14.92 -8.44
C ASN A 130 -3.25 14.60 -9.94
N PHE A 131 -4.22 13.80 -10.42
CA PHE A 131 -4.45 13.50 -11.84
C PHE A 131 -5.65 14.27 -12.38
N LEU A 132 -5.66 15.61 -12.23
CA LEU A 132 -6.80 16.46 -12.55
C LEU A 132 -7.19 16.45 -14.04
N ASP A 133 -6.27 16.14 -14.93
CA ASP A 133 -6.50 15.97 -16.37
C ASP A 133 -7.48 14.82 -16.66
N ILE A 134 -7.50 13.77 -15.83
CA ILE A 134 -8.44 12.66 -15.95
C ILE A 134 -9.88 13.15 -15.85
N LEU A 135 -10.15 14.14 -14.98
CA LEU A 135 -11.50 14.67 -14.78
C LEU A 135 -12.09 15.31 -16.05
N SER A 136 -11.25 15.72 -16.99
CA SER A 136 -11.68 16.30 -18.25
C SER A 136 -12.02 15.28 -19.34
N ILE A 137 -11.58 14.02 -19.17
CA ILE A 137 -11.64 12.98 -20.22
C ILE A 137 -12.40 11.72 -19.79
N TYR A 138 -12.83 11.61 -18.53
CA TYR A 138 -13.65 10.47 -18.12
C TYR A 138 -15.12 10.67 -18.46
N ASN A 139 -15.84 9.57 -18.62
CA ASN A 139 -17.28 9.62 -18.92
C ASN A 139 -18.10 9.64 -17.63
N SER A 140 -18.66 10.81 -17.30
CA SER A 140 -19.48 11.03 -16.09
C SER A 140 -20.88 10.35 -16.14
N ASN A 141 -21.28 9.76 -17.28
CA ASN A 141 -22.55 9.06 -17.40
C ASN A 141 -22.44 7.54 -17.11
N LYS A 142 -21.27 7.07 -16.73
CA LYS A 142 -20.96 5.66 -16.47
C LYS A 142 -20.14 5.55 -15.21
N LEU A 143 -20.41 4.54 -14.37
CA LEU A 143 -19.56 4.22 -13.24
C LEU A 143 -18.17 3.79 -13.76
N PRO A 144 -17.10 4.41 -13.27
CA PRO A 144 -15.75 4.06 -13.70
C PRO A 144 -15.35 2.67 -13.23
N THR A 145 -14.57 1.98 -14.05
CA THR A 145 -13.94 0.71 -13.72
C THR A 145 -12.42 0.86 -13.73
N GLU A 146 -11.75 0.14 -12.84
CA GLU A 146 -10.30 0.21 -12.65
C GLU A 146 -9.71 -1.18 -12.47
N ASN A 147 -8.59 -1.46 -13.13
CA ASN A 147 -7.70 -2.52 -12.73
C ASN A 147 -6.50 -1.91 -12.02
N TYR A 148 -6.24 -2.38 -10.82
CA TYR A 148 -5.13 -1.90 -10.01
C TYR A 148 -4.10 -2.98 -9.71
N LYS A 149 -2.83 -2.59 -9.65
CA LYS A 149 -1.71 -3.46 -9.31
C LYS A 149 -0.83 -2.78 -8.26
N ARG A 150 -0.39 -3.56 -7.26
CA ARG A 150 0.35 -3.06 -6.12
C ARG A 150 1.76 -3.61 -6.08
N PHE A 151 2.71 -2.73 -5.80
CA PHE A 151 4.13 -3.00 -5.69
C PHE A 151 4.59 -2.50 -4.32
N SER A 152 4.92 -3.41 -3.43
CA SER A 152 5.25 -3.05 -2.05
C SER A 152 6.65 -3.52 -1.67
N LYS A 153 7.34 -2.69 -0.89
CA LYS A 153 8.65 -3.00 -0.34
C LYS A 153 8.70 -2.72 1.14
N ILE A 154 9.51 -3.50 1.85
CA ILE A 154 9.94 -3.17 3.20
C ILE A 154 11.46 -3.28 3.29
N LEU A 155 12.06 -2.28 3.93
CA LEU A 155 13.49 -2.27 4.24
C LEU A 155 13.67 -2.76 5.68
N ILE A 156 14.59 -3.72 5.87
CA ILE A 156 14.90 -4.32 7.17
C ILE A 156 16.41 -4.47 7.30
N SER A 157 17.01 -3.87 8.35
CA SER A 157 18.42 -4.04 8.68
C SER A 157 18.69 -3.66 10.12
N ASN A 158 19.64 -4.31 10.74
CA ASN A 158 20.29 -3.86 11.97
C ASN A 158 21.69 -3.26 11.68
N SER A 159 22.11 -3.28 10.42
CA SER A 159 23.36 -2.69 9.95
C SER A 159 23.11 -1.34 9.28
N LYS A 160 24.08 -0.44 9.40
CA LYS A 160 24.12 0.79 8.59
C LYS A 160 24.58 0.56 7.14
N ASP A 161 25.07 -0.65 6.83
CA ASP A 161 25.52 -1.00 5.49
C ASP A 161 24.38 -0.82 4.48
N PHE A 162 24.75 -0.33 3.31
CA PHE A 162 23.82 -0.03 2.24
C PHE A 162 24.43 -0.43 0.91
N PHE A 163 23.63 -0.96 0.02
CA PHE A 163 24.02 -1.22 -1.35
C PHE A 163 23.16 -0.43 -2.35
N GLN A 164 23.75 -0.02 -3.45
CA GLN A 164 23.01 0.66 -4.49
C GLN A 164 22.01 -0.30 -5.13
N GLN A 165 20.74 0.00 -4.99
CA GLN A 165 19.65 -0.81 -5.54
C GLN A 165 19.51 -0.61 -7.04
N THR A 166 19.17 -1.69 -7.73
CA THR A 166 18.68 -1.65 -9.11
C THR A 166 17.16 -1.85 -9.12
N SER A 167 16.48 -1.32 -10.13
CA SER A 167 15.03 -1.51 -10.28
C SER A 167 14.69 -2.99 -10.49
N LYS A 168 13.64 -3.47 -9.80
CA LYS A 168 13.18 -4.87 -9.80
C LYS A 168 11.69 -5.02 -10.09
N LEU A 169 10.92 -3.95 -9.85
CA LEU A 169 9.47 -3.92 -10.05
C LEU A 169 9.13 -2.85 -11.09
N ASP A 170 8.00 -2.99 -11.76
CA ASP A 170 7.62 -2.10 -12.86
C ASP A 170 7.27 -0.69 -12.37
N PHE A 171 6.77 -0.57 -11.14
CA PHE A 171 6.52 0.73 -10.50
C PHE A 171 6.97 0.65 -9.04
N GLU A 172 7.98 1.43 -8.65
CA GLU A 172 8.61 1.23 -7.35
C GLU A 172 9.33 2.46 -6.80
N LEU A 173 9.43 2.49 -5.48
CA LEU A 173 10.32 3.37 -4.74
C LEU A 173 11.61 2.60 -4.38
N ILE A 174 12.77 3.14 -4.72
CA ILE A 174 14.07 2.57 -4.33
C ILE A 174 14.77 3.50 -3.35
N ALA A 175 15.44 2.93 -2.35
CA ALA A 175 16.28 3.68 -1.41
C ALA A 175 17.58 4.11 -2.10
N LEU A 176 18.04 5.32 -1.80
CA LEU A 176 19.34 5.86 -2.26
C LEU A 176 20.36 5.98 -1.12
N ASN A 177 19.94 5.75 0.12
CA ASN A 177 20.78 5.61 1.29
C ASN A 177 20.08 4.76 2.34
N SER A 178 20.82 4.30 3.36
CA SER A 178 20.25 3.56 4.46
C SER A 178 19.45 4.48 5.39
N PRO A 179 18.17 4.16 5.68
CA PRO A 179 17.42 4.84 6.74
C PRO A 179 17.85 4.39 8.15
N PHE A 180 18.66 3.33 8.26
CA PHE A 180 19.17 2.77 9.53
C PHE A 180 20.50 3.37 9.96
N ASP A 181 21.16 4.15 9.11
CA ASP A 181 22.36 4.90 9.45
C ASP A 181 21.96 6.20 10.18
N LYS A 182 22.11 6.22 11.50
CA LYS A 182 21.78 7.35 12.38
C LYS A 182 22.56 8.64 12.06
N SER A 183 23.64 8.56 11.26
CA SER A 183 24.33 9.75 10.75
C SER A 183 23.51 10.46 9.65
N ASN A 184 22.56 9.78 9.03
CA ASN A 184 21.71 10.30 7.97
C ASN A 184 20.42 10.92 8.57
N VAL A 185 20.37 12.25 8.63
CA VAL A 185 19.14 12.97 9.01
C VAL A 185 18.06 12.86 7.93
N PHE A 186 18.45 12.55 6.69
CA PHE A 186 17.53 12.47 5.56
C PHE A 186 17.59 11.09 4.91
N PHE A 187 16.42 10.49 4.74
CA PHE A 187 16.24 9.38 3.83
C PHE A 187 16.03 9.89 2.42
N LYS A 188 16.80 9.37 1.47
CA LYS A 188 16.73 9.69 0.06
C LYS A 188 16.19 8.50 -0.70
N PHE A 189 15.31 8.74 -1.65
CA PHE A 189 14.69 7.72 -2.47
C PHE A 189 14.57 8.18 -3.93
N LYS A 190 14.23 7.24 -4.80
CA LYS A 190 13.93 7.51 -6.21
C LYS A 190 12.68 6.72 -6.61
N LEU A 191 11.73 7.40 -7.26
CA LEU A 191 10.58 6.75 -7.88
C LEU A 191 10.98 6.29 -9.28
N MET A 192 10.66 5.03 -9.57
CA MET A 192 11.00 4.37 -10.83
C MET A 192 9.74 3.82 -11.48
N GLU A 193 9.68 3.86 -12.80
CA GLU A 193 8.69 3.22 -13.63
C GLU A 193 9.38 2.50 -14.78
N GLU A 194 9.15 1.19 -14.93
CA GLU A 194 9.76 0.35 -15.98
C GLU A 194 11.29 0.55 -16.08
N GLY A 195 11.95 0.60 -14.91
CA GLY A 195 13.39 0.80 -14.80
C GLY A 195 13.88 2.23 -15.09
N LYS A 196 12.98 3.19 -15.34
CA LYS A 196 13.32 4.60 -15.61
C LYS A 196 12.89 5.50 -14.45
N PRO A 197 13.65 6.58 -14.15
CA PRO A 197 13.22 7.55 -13.14
C PRO A 197 11.92 8.26 -13.55
N LEU A 198 10.98 8.36 -12.60
CA LEU A 198 9.74 9.12 -12.77
C LEU A 198 9.80 10.42 -11.95
N GLY A 199 10.03 11.52 -12.66
CA GLY A 199 10.19 12.86 -12.07
C GLY A 199 8.91 13.67 -12.03
N ASN A 200 8.95 14.75 -11.21
CA ASN A 200 7.81 15.67 -11.00
C ASN A 200 6.53 14.97 -10.52
N PHE A 201 6.68 13.83 -9.87
CA PHE A 201 5.59 12.94 -9.48
C PHE A 201 5.29 13.06 -7.98
N GLN A 202 4.02 12.96 -7.63
CA GLN A 202 3.57 13.02 -6.25
C GLN A 202 3.96 11.75 -5.48
N VAL A 203 4.51 11.94 -4.29
CA VAL A 203 4.74 10.87 -3.31
C VAL A 203 4.16 11.34 -1.99
N THR A 204 3.27 10.54 -1.42
CA THR A 204 2.70 10.76 -0.10
C THR A 204 3.55 10.02 0.94
N ILE A 205 3.92 10.71 1.99
CA ILE A 205 4.72 10.18 3.08
C ILE A 205 3.85 10.14 4.33
N PHE A 206 3.69 8.96 4.87
CA PHE A 206 3.04 8.74 6.15
C PHE A 206 4.09 8.39 7.19
N SER A 207 3.95 8.94 8.38
CA SER A 207 4.77 8.54 9.51
C SER A 207 3.91 8.37 10.76
N LYS A 208 4.16 7.32 11.53
CA LYS A 208 3.41 7.05 12.77
C LYS A 208 4.34 6.67 13.92
N THR A 209 3.99 7.14 15.11
CA THR A 209 4.43 6.61 16.41
C THR A 209 3.25 5.90 17.07
N LYS A 210 3.40 5.45 18.31
CA LYS A 210 2.26 4.93 19.09
C LYS A 210 1.15 5.96 19.29
N GLU A 211 1.50 7.26 19.38
CA GLU A 211 0.60 8.33 19.77
C GLU A 211 0.29 9.32 18.64
N ASN A 212 1.19 9.45 17.67
CA ASN A 212 1.11 10.49 16.65
C ASN A 212 1.13 9.91 15.25
N PHE A 213 0.37 10.54 14.36
CA PHE A 213 0.34 10.29 12.92
C PHE A 213 0.60 11.60 12.18
N ALA A 214 1.40 11.54 11.12
CA ALA A 214 1.62 12.67 10.22
C ALA A 214 1.58 12.18 8.77
N GLN A 215 1.06 13.04 7.91
CA GLN A 215 1.04 12.87 6.46
C GLN A 215 1.56 14.14 5.80
N GLU A 216 2.45 13.96 4.83
CA GLU A 216 2.91 15.04 3.97
C GLU A 216 3.00 14.55 2.52
N THR A 217 2.99 15.47 1.59
CA THR A 217 3.09 15.17 0.16
C THR A 217 4.24 15.96 -0.43
N ILE A 218 5.10 15.30 -1.20
CA ILE A 218 6.18 15.94 -1.93
C ILE A 218 6.13 15.57 -3.42
N LYS A 219 6.80 16.34 -4.25
CA LYS A 219 7.05 15.98 -5.64
C LYS A 219 8.50 15.56 -5.83
N THR A 220 8.72 14.47 -6.56
CA THR A 220 10.06 14.06 -6.97
C THR A 220 10.69 15.13 -7.87
N LYS A 221 12.02 15.23 -7.83
CA LYS A 221 12.79 16.04 -8.80
C LYS A 221 12.64 15.47 -10.21
N PRO A 222 13.05 16.18 -11.27
CA PRO A 222 12.98 15.67 -12.64
C PRO A 222 13.70 14.33 -12.86
N ASN A 223 14.71 14.01 -12.03
CA ASN A 223 15.42 12.74 -12.05
C ASN A 223 14.80 11.64 -11.18
N GLY A 224 13.54 11.82 -10.72
CA GLY A 224 12.80 10.89 -9.89
C GLY A 224 13.17 10.89 -8.41
N GLU A 225 14.14 11.71 -7.97
CA GLU A 225 14.62 11.70 -6.59
C GLU A 225 13.72 12.52 -5.66
N GLY A 226 13.57 12.00 -4.44
CA GLY A 226 12.98 12.67 -3.29
C GLY A 226 13.81 12.51 -2.04
N LYS A 227 13.56 13.34 -1.04
CA LYS A 227 14.15 13.21 0.29
C LYS A 227 13.16 13.64 1.36
N ILE A 228 13.21 12.94 2.49
CA ILE A 228 12.42 13.26 3.69
C ILE A 228 13.33 13.27 4.91
N ARG A 229 12.98 14.06 5.91
CA ARG A 229 13.63 13.98 7.22
C ARG A 229 13.10 12.74 7.95
N VAL A 230 13.99 11.99 8.60
CA VAL A 230 13.62 10.80 9.37
C VAL A 230 13.95 10.96 10.84
N PHE A 231 13.15 10.32 11.69
CA PHE A 231 13.30 10.26 13.14
C PHE A 231 13.25 8.78 13.56
N ASP A 232 14.04 8.44 14.57
CA ASP A 232 14.21 7.04 14.98
C ASP A 232 12.98 6.41 15.65
N ASP A 233 12.05 7.24 16.13
CA ASP A 233 10.85 6.81 16.87
C ASP A 233 9.64 6.49 15.99
N ARG A 234 9.78 6.55 14.66
CA ARG A 234 8.66 6.46 13.71
C ARG A 234 8.80 5.35 12.71
N VAL A 235 7.67 4.75 12.37
CA VAL A 235 7.52 3.93 11.17
C VAL A 235 7.14 4.84 10.01
N TYR A 236 7.70 4.60 8.85
CA TYR A 236 7.46 5.36 7.62
C TYR A 236 6.83 4.48 6.55
N LEU A 237 5.88 5.05 5.82
CA LEU A 237 5.33 4.53 4.58
C LEU A 237 5.39 5.64 3.52
N LEU A 238 6.10 5.40 2.45
CA LEU A 238 6.07 6.21 1.24
C LEU A 238 5.12 5.54 0.26
N SER A 239 4.20 6.30 -0.33
CA SER A 239 3.21 5.82 -1.29
C SER A 239 3.18 6.70 -2.53
N ALA A 240 3.19 6.08 -3.70
CA ALA A 240 2.99 6.74 -4.98
C ALA A 240 1.93 5.98 -5.77
N VAL A 241 0.99 6.71 -6.38
CA VAL A 241 -0.08 6.10 -7.17
C VAL A 241 -0.09 6.76 -8.54
N LYS A 242 -0.06 5.94 -9.59
CA LYS A 242 -0.19 6.39 -10.97
C LYS A 242 -1.49 5.85 -11.55
N ILE A 243 -2.29 6.74 -12.16
CA ILE A 243 -3.55 6.40 -12.83
C ILE A 243 -3.38 6.73 -14.31
N PHE A 244 -3.79 5.82 -15.19
CA PHE A 244 -3.68 6.00 -16.65
C PHE A 244 -4.74 5.20 -17.41
N LYS A 245 -4.95 5.55 -18.68
CA LYS A 245 -5.78 4.73 -19.57
C LYS A 245 -5.01 3.50 -20.02
N PRO A 246 -5.67 2.31 -20.03
CA PRO A 246 -5.03 1.12 -20.59
C PRO A 246 -4.67 1.35 -22.06
N ASN A 247 -3.49 0.88 -22.47
CA ASN A 247 -3.13 0.79 -23.87
C ASN A 247 -3.99 -0.29 -24.57
N PHE A 248 -3.84 -0.45 -25.88
CA PHE A 248 -4.66 -1.38 -26.65
C PHE A 248 -4.59 -2.83 -26.14
N ILE A 249 -3.40 -3.32 -25.80
CA ILE A 249 -3.19 -4.69 -25.30
C ILE A 249 -3.79 -4.83 -23.89
N GLN A 250 -3.48 -3.91 -23.01
CA GLN A 250 -4.03 -3.89 -21.66
C GLN A 250 -5.57 -3.82 -21.67
N ASN A 251 -6.15 -3.05 -22.59
CA ASN A 251 -7.61 -2.95 -22.69
C ASN A 251 -8.28 -4.27 -23.12
N LEU A 252 -7.62 -5.06 -23.97
CA LEU A 252 -8.10 -6.39 -24.33
C LEU A 252 -8.08 -7.39 -23.17
N GLU A 253 -7.06 -7.29 -22.33
CA GLU A 253 -6.85 -8.20 -21.19
C GLU A 253 -7.63 -7.76 -19.94
N LEU A 254 -7.55 -6.50 -19.57
CA LEU A 254 -8.07 -5.99 -18.31
C LEU A 254 -9.52 -5.50 -18.39
N LYS A 255 -9.97 -5.02 -19.56
CA LYS A 255 -11.35 -4.59 -19.81
C LYS A 255 -11.88 -3.55 -18.82
N SER A 256 -11.05 -2.59 -18.41
CA SER A 256 -11.42 -1.50 -17.52
C SER A 256 -11.21 -0.13 -18.18
N ASP A 257 -11.87 0.89 -17.66
CA ASP A 257 -11.72 2.27 -18.13
C ASP A 257 -10.36 2.86 -17.77
N TRP A 258 -9.81 2.42 -16.61
CA TRP A 258 -8.59 2.92 -16.00
C TRP A 258 -7.71 1.79 -15.49
N VAL A 259 -6.43 2.08 -15.41
CA VAL A 259 -5.44 1.24 -14.73
C VAL A 259 -4.72 2.09 -13.70
N SER A 260 -4.49 1.54 -12.52
CA SER A 260 -3.61 2.19 -11.55
C SER A 260 -2.49 1.26 -11.06
N HIS A 261 -1.33 1.87 -10.85
CA HIS A 261 -0.17 1.25 -10.23
C HIS A 261 0.11 1.93 -8.89
N TRP A 262 0.30 1.15 -7.85
CA TRP A 262 0.49 1.59 -6.48
C TRP A 262 1.85 1.12 -5.96
N ALA A 263 2.78 2.03 -5.74
CA ALA A 263 4.06 1.72 -5.14
C ALA A 263 4.07 2.10 -3.66
N SER A 264 4.54 1.21 -2.80
CA SER A 264 4.75 1.48 -1.38
C SER A 264 6.15 1.07 -0.94
N LEU A 265 6.72 1.83 0.00
CA LEU A 265 7.99 1.55 0.64
C LEU A 265 7.88 1.82 2.13
N THR A 266 8.09 0.81 2.97
CA THR A 266 8.06 0.94 4.43
C THR A 266 9.42 0.69 5.06
N PHE A 267 9.68 1.36 6.17
CA PHE A 267 10.83 1.11 7.04
C PHE A 267 10.60 1.69 8.44
N PHE A 268 11.36 1.17 9.39
CA PHE A 268 11.46 1.71 10.74
C PHE A 268 12.94 1.91 11.11
N PRO A 269 13.43 3.15 11.26
CA PRO A 269 14.86 3.44 11.47
C PRO A 269 15.48 2.81 12.71
N SER A 270 14.67 2.51 13.74
CA SER A 270 15.10 1.89 15.00
C SER A 270 14.61 0.45 15.12
N TYR A 271 15.16 -0.48 14.37
CA TYR A 271 15.06 -1.89 14.70
C TYR A 271 16.15 -2.19 15.77
N ASN A 272 15.78 -2.08 17.05
CA ASN A 272 16.52 -2.64 18.17
C ASN A 272 15.76 -3.85 18.72
#